data_34449e53e8f7f2ff163a08bdabe3147f
#
_entry.id   34449e53e8f7f2ff163a08bdabe3147f
#
_cell.length_a   1.000
_cell.length_b   1.000
_cell.length_c   1.000
_cell.angle_alpha   90.00
_cell.angle_beta   90.00
_cell.angle_gamma   90.00
#
_symmetry.space_group_name_H-M   'P 1'
#
loop_
_entity.id
_entity.type
_entity.pdbx_description
1 polymer ?
#
loop_
_entity_poly.entity_id
_entity_poly.type
_entity_poly.pdbx_seq_one_letter_code
_entity_poly.pdbx_strand_id
1 'polypeptide(L)'
;MPRKKKASVSQQFEGSFNVKNFEEAINQIEAEHQVPREEIENIIKSSFDKACRDTLNPFKAEGLEDIRTETIIDEKNGQISTYTLRDVKNEDDIEDDLLEVSLEEAQEKDKDIKVGDVLREKVDYKEFNYLFFRKVIQNIQQKIAEATKAALLSQYNDRVGQIISGVVEKCDNGFTTIAINKVSSILTPQNTIPGEKFMVGDTVKVFLNGVSNGEGRDKSTQLLITRTSDKFLAKLFELEIPDIADGTVKIKSIVREPGVRSKVAVYSDSPEVDPTGACIGSDGKRIKDICTQLYNEKIDVIKYMESVPLYIAEALKPANVVGVVLNDETHKAIAVVRNEESKIAIGKRGVNVRLASRLVGYSIDIKEQDAAMAEHISYKSIEDIKRKLALERLDAEEERRLLEEDVEDEVEVADEAIADENNYVEEVKEETPVVEEVKEVKEEPKKVEEVVEHVEIT
;
A
#
# COMPACT_ATOMS: atom_id res chain seq x y z
N MET A 1 -11.25 18.07 -47.64
CA MET A 1 -12.39 17.45 -46.90
C MET A 1 -12.67 18.27 -45.66
N PRO A 2 -13.89 18.79 -45.46
CA PRO A 2 -14.19 19.64 -44.30
C PRO A 2 -14.27 18.78 -43.04
N ARG A 3 -13.56 19.21 -41.97
CA ARG A 3 -13.65 18.62 -40.63
C ARG A 3 -15.09 18.76 -40.09
N LYS A 4 -15.79 17.65 -39.86
CA LYS A 4 -17.05 17.64 -39.12
C LYS A 4 -16.79 18.20 -37.73
N LYS A 5 -17.37 19.37 -37.41
CA LYS A 5 -17.43 19.89 -36.06
C LYS A 5 -18.21 18.90 -35.20
N LYS A 6 -17.58 18.32 -34.16
CA LYS A 6 -18.32 17.59 -33.12
C LYS A 6 -19.32 18.57 -32.51
N ALA A 7 -20.59 18.23 -32.56
CA ALA A 7 -21.65 18.98 -31.89
C ALA A 7 -21.31 19.03 -30.40
N SER A 8 -21.37 20.21 -29.80
CA SER A 8 -21.14 20.38 -28.36
C SER A 8 -22.29 19.69 -27.59
N VAL A 9 -21.97 19.11 -26.43
CA VAL A 9 -22.93 18.42 -25.56
C VAL A 9 -24.18 19.28 -25.26
N SER A 10 -24.07 20.61 -25.31
CA SER A 10 -25.18 21.55 -25.18
C SER A 10 -26.24 21.47 -26.29
N GLN A 11 -25.87 21.03 -27.52
CA GLN A 11 -26.82 20.86 -28.63
C GLN A 11 -27.59 19.54 -28.60
N GLN A 12 -27.16 18.56 -27.83
CA GLN A 12 -27.87 17.29 -27.67
C GLN A 12 -28.97 17.37 -26.60
N PHE A 13 -28.94 18.32 -25.70
CA PHE A 13 -29.96 18.51 -24.66
C PHE A 13 -31.18 19.35 -25.09
N GLU A 14 -31.11 20.06 -26.20
CA GLU A 14 -32.24 20.89 -26.71
C GLU A 14 -33.33 20.11 -27.49
N GLY A 15 -33.12 18.84 -27.76
CA GLY A 15 -34.08 18.02 -28.48
C GLY A 15 -34.71 16.94 -27.62
N SER A 16 -35.99 17.12 -27.27
CA SER A 16 -36.91 16.14 -26.66
C SER A 16 -36.22 14.95 -25.98
N PHE A 17 -36.21 14.97 -24.65
CA PHE A 17 -35.81 13.83 -23.81
C PHE A 17 -36.59 12.59 -24.23
N ASN A 18 -35.95 11.72 -25.00
CA ASN A 18 -36.48 10.44 -25.41
C ASN A 18 -35.81 9.36 -24.56
N VAL A 19 -36.55 8.46 -23.94
CA VAL A 19 -36.10 7.42 -23.02
C VAL A 19 -34.90 6.64 -23.55
N LYS A 20 -34.94 6.29 -24.84
CA LYS A 20 -33.82 5.61 -25.50
C LYS A 20 -32.53 6.43 -25.50
N ASN A 21 -32.65 7.74 -25.67
CA ASN A 21 -31.46 8.63 -25.66
C ASN A 21 -30.86 8.77 -24.26
N PHE A 22 -31.67 8.69 -23.20
CA PHE A 22 -31.20 8.77 -21.81
C PHE A 22 -30.43 7.49 -21.41
N GLU A 23 -31.02 6.32 -21.70
CA GLU A 23 -30.34 5.04 -21.43
C GLU A 23 -29.04 4.89 -22.25
N GLU A 24 -29.10 5.24 -23.54
CA GLU A 24 -27.91 5.23 -24.39
C GLU A 24 -26.83 6.19 -23.87
N ALA A 25 -27.22 7.36 -23.36
CA ALA A 25 -26.27 8.33 -22.80
C ALA A 25 -25.64 7.81 -21.49
N ILE A 26 -26.41 7.19 -20.59
CA ILE A 26 -25.88 6.57 -19.37
C ILE A 26 -24.91 5.43 -19.73
N ASN A 27 -25.31 4.51 -20.61
CA ASN A 27 -24.46 3.41 -21.03
C ASN A 27 -23.18 3.89 -21.72
N GLN A 28 -23.25 4.98 -22.48
CA GLN A 28 -22.06 5.59 -23.06
C GLN A 28 -21.14 6.18 -22.00
N ILE A 29 -21.67 6.89 -21.00
CA ILE A 29 -20.89 7.46 -19.90
C ILE A 29 -20.24 6.33 -19.08
N GLU A 30 -20.99 5.26 -18.76
CA GLU A 30 -20.47 4.09 -18.07
C GLU A 30 -19.30 3.45 -18.82
N ALA A 31 -19.45 3.25 -20.13
CA ALA A 31 -18.40 2.67 -20.97
C ALA A 31 -17.16 3.58 -21.14
N GLU A 32 -17.35 4.90 -21.28
CA GLU A 32 -16.26 5.87 -21.48
C GLU A 32 -15.53 6.20 -20.18
N HIS A 33 -16.25 6.29 -19.07
CA HIS A 33 -15.76 6.78 -17.78
C HIS A 33 -15.53 5.70 -16.72
N GLN A 34 -15.99 4.46 -16.96
CA GLN A 34 -15.89 3.34 -16.02
C GLN A 34 -16.50 3.65 -14.64
N VAL A 35 -17.56 4.45 -14.62
CA VAL A 35 -18.34 4.78 -13.44
C VAL A 35 -19.60 3.93 -13.42
N PRO A 36 -19.94 3.25 -12.32
CA PRO A 36 -21.14 2.42 -12.23
C PRO A 36 -22.41 3.22 -12.52
N ARG A 37 -23.38 2.58 -13.18
CA ARG A 37 -24.68 3.19 -13.54
C ARG A 37 -25.37 3.85 -12.34
N GLU A 38 -25.42 3.18 -11.22
CA GLU A 38 -26.03 3.67 -9.99
C GLU A 38 -25.41 5.00 -9.53
N GLU A 39 -24.09 5.10 -9.62
CA GLU A 39 -23.35 6.31 -9.26
C GLU A 39 -23.63 7.45 -10.24
N ILE A 40 -23.76 7.16 -11.55
CA ILE A 40 -24.13 8.14 -12.56
C ILE A 40 -25.54 8.70 -12.28
N GLU A 41 -26.50 7.84 -11.96
CA GLU A 41 -27.88 8.25 -11.62
C GLU A 41 -27.89 9.13 -10.35
N ASN A 42 -27.10 8.78 -9.32
CA ASN A 42 -26.95 9.58 -8.10
C ASN A 42 -26.30 10.94 -8.38
N ILE A 43 -25.32 10.99 -9.29
CA ILE A 43 -24.70 12.23 -9.75
C ILE A 43 -25.73 13.12 -10.42
N ILE A 44 -26.59 12.58 -11.29
CA ILE A 44 -27.64 13.32 -11.96
C ILE A 44 -28.64 13.86 -10.93
N LYS A 45 -29.20 13.00 -10.04
CA LYS A 45 -30.14 13.39 -8.98
C LYS A 45 -29.58 14.53 -8.14
N SER A 46 -28.39 14.34 -7.57
CA SER A 46 -27.77 15.35 -6.71
C SER A 46 -27.38 16.64 -7.44
N SER A 47 -27.17 16.60 -8.75
CA SER A 47 -26.86 17.79 -9.55
C SER A 47 -28.12 18.62 -9.82
N PHE A 48 -29.26 17.97 -10.05
CA PHE A 48 -30.56 18.64 -10.16
C PHE A 48 -30.97 19.23 -8.81
N ASP A 49 -30.87 18.48 -7.71
CA ASP A 49 -31.16 18.93 -6.37
C ASP A 49 -30.38 20.21 -6.00
N LYS A 50 -29.05 20.16 -6.22
CA LYS A 50 -28.18 21.32 -5.96
C LYS A 50 -28.57 22.53 -6.81
N ALA A 51 -28.80 22.33 -8.10
CA ALA A 51 -29.19 23.44 -8.99
C ALA A 51 -30.55 24.02 -8.65
N CYS A 52 -31.53 23.20 -8.22
CA CYS A 52 -32.81 23.63 -7.74
C CYS A 52 -32.68 24.48 -6.47
N ARG A 53 -31.95 24.00 -5.46
CA ARG A 53 -31.69 24.76 -4.24
C ARG A 53 -31.03 26.09 -4.53
N ASP A 54 -29.97 26.11 -5.31
CA ASP A 54 -29.25 27.33 -5.71
C ASP A 54 -30.14 28.34 -6.48
N THR A 55 -31.19 27.84 -7.14
CA THR A 55 -32.09 28.68 -7.94
C THR A 55 -33.27 29.21 -7.11
N LEU A 56 -33.82 28.39 -6.21
CA LEU A 56 -34.94 28.74 -5.34
C LEU A 56 -34.48 29.57 -4.14
N ASN A 57 -33.26 29.35 -3.64
CA ASN A 57 -32.68 30.12 -2.52
C ASN A 57 -31.31 30.71 -2.89
N PRO A 58 -31.24 31.73 -3.79
CA PRO A 58 -29.97 32.26 -4.27
C PRO A 58 -29.20 33.09 -3.21
N PHE A 59 -29.84 33.48 -2.12
CA PHE A 59 -29.27 34.32 -1.07
C PHE A 59 -29.18 33.61 0.28
N LYS A 60 -28.94 32.29 0.25
CA LYS A 60 -28.78 31.52 1.48
C LYS A 60 -27.75 32.15 2.41
N ALA A 61 -28.17 32.49 3.64
CA ALA A 61 -27.26 32.97 4.68
C ALA A 61 -26.49 31.79 5.30
N GLU A 62 -25.21 32.01 5.62
CA GLU A 62 -24.39 30.99 6.30
C GLU A 62 -25.01 30.63 7.66
N GLY A 63 -25.23 29.32 7.88
CA GLY A 63 -25.77 28.80 9.16
C GLY A 63 -27.27 28.53 9.18
N LEU A 64 -28.01 28.85 8.12
CA LEU A 64 -29.43 28.49 8.00
C LEU A 64 -29.60 27.17 7.24
N GLU A 65 -30.67 26.43 7.56
CA GLU A 65 -31.04 25.25 6.80
C GLU A 65 -31.39 25.61 5.35
N ASP A 66 -31.15 24.69 4.44
CA ASP A 66 -31.41 24.87 3.01
C ASP A 66 -32.73 24.21 2.62
N ILE A 67 -33.33 24.68 1.51
CA ILE A 67 -34.49 24.02 0.92
C ILE A 67 -34.19 22.55 0.72
N ARG A 68 -35.07 21.69 1.20
CA ARG A 68 -34.97 20.23 0.98
C ARG A 68 -35.56 19.91 -0.38
N THR A 69 -34.75 19.20 -1.20
CA THR A 69 -35.17 18.81 -2.54
C THR A 69 -34.89 17.32 -2.75
N GLU A 70 -35.76 16.65 -3.47
CA GLU A 70 -35.62 15.24 -3.85
C GLU A 70 -35.86 15.11 -5.36
N THR A 71 -34.83 14.61 -6.07
CA THR A 71 -34.92 14.34 -7.52
C THR A 71 -35.14 12.85 -7.75
N ILE A 72 -36.19 12.53 -8.50
CA ILE A 72 -36.54 11.15 -8.90
C ILE A 72 -36.36 11.03 -10.41
N ILE A 73 -35.71 9.95 -10.82
CA ILE A 73 -35.58 9.53 -12.21
C ILE A 73 -36.53 8.36 -12.42
N ASP A 74 -37.49 8.52 -13.31
CA ASP A 74 -38.40 7.44 -13.71
C ASP A 74 -37.68 6.52 -14.71
N GLU A 75 -37.37 5.31 -14.29
CA GLU A 75 -36.65 4.33 -15.09
C GLU A 75 -37.40 3.93 -16.37
N LYS A 76 -38.75 4.05 -16.39
CA LYS A 76 -39.56 3.64 -17.53
C LYS A 76 -39.57 4.63 -18.69
N ASN A 77 -39.50 5.91 -18.37
CA ASN A 77 -39.60 6.98 -19.36
C ASN A 77 -38.43 7.98 -19.32
N GLY A 78 -37.44 7.73 -18.45
CA GLY A 78 -36.25 8.58 -18.32
C GLY A 78 -36.56 10.01 -17.86
N GLN A 79 -37.76 10.24 -17.32
CA GLN A 79 -38.19 11.56 -16.90
C GLN A 79 -37.57 11.92 -15.56
N ILE A 80 -36.91 13.07 -15.50
CA ILE A 80 -36.37 13.64 -14.26
C ILE A 80 -37.40 14.59 -13.66
N SER A 81 -37.74 14.37 -12.41
CA SER A 81 -38.66 15.23 -11.65
C SER A 81 -38.04 15.57 -10.31
N THR A 82 -37.93 16.86 -9.98
CA THR A 82 -37.48 17.32 -8.68
C THR A 82 -38.67 17.83 -7.87
N TYR A 83 -38.71 17.49 -6.61
CA TYR A 83 -39.70 17.89 -5.65
C TYR A 83 -39.04 18.73 -4.56
N THR A 84 -39.69 19.79 -4.13
CA THR A 84 -39.39 20.47 -2.88
C THR A 84 -40.13 19.76 -1.74
N LEU A 85 -39.50 19.67 -0.60
CA LEU A 85 -40.00 18.99 0.59
C LEU A 85 -40.19 20.04 1.68
N ARG A 86 -41.45 20.23 2.12
CA ARG A 86 -41.80 21.16 3.21
C ARG A 86 -42.56 20.40 4.30
N ASP A 87 -42.23 20.65 5.57
CA ASP A 87 -42.93 20.03 6.69
C ASP A 87 -44.27 20.74 6.94
N VAL A 88 -45.33 19.96 7.14
CA VAL A 88 -46.68 20.54 7.39
C VAL A 88 -46.80 20.82 8.88
N LYS A 89 -47.01 22.11 9.21
CA LYS A 89 -47.20 22.58 10.56
C LYS A 89 -48.52 23.34 10.72
N ASN A 90 -48.90 23.66 11.97
CA ASN A 90 -49.98 24.64 12.20
C ASN A 90 -49.49 26.04 11.84
N GLU A 91 -50.38 26.93 11.49
CA GLU A 91 -50.06 28.28 11.03
C GLU A 91 -49.23 29.07 12.06
N ASP A 92 -49.53 28.89 13.36
CA ASP A 92 -48.83 29.55 14.47
C ASP A 92 -47.40 28.97 14.75
N ASP A 93 -47.05 27.78 14.22
CA ASP A 93 -45.82 27.07 14.49
C ASP A 93 -44.80 27.20 13.33
N ILE A 94 -45.10 27.98 12.30
CA ILE A 94 -44.20 28.15 11.11
C ILE A 94 -43.11 29.15 11.46
N GLU A 95 -41.84 28.68 11.35
CA GLU A 95 -40.66 29.51 11.57
C GLU A 95 -40.00 29.93 10.25
N ASP A 96 -40.05 29.07 9.22
CA ASP A 96 -39.42 29.29 7.91
C ASP A 96 -40.35 28.82 6.76
N ASP A 97 -40.88 29.74 6.00
CA ASP A 97 -41.78 29.48 4.86
C ASP A 97 -41.11 28.65 3.73
N LEU A 98 -39.78 28.57 3.69
CA LEU A 98 -39.06 27.79 2.73
C LEU A 98 -38.98 26.28 3.09
N LEU A 99 -39.05 25.98 4.39
CA LEU A 99 -38.93 24.60 4.93
C LEU A 99 -40.28 24.07 5.41
N GLU A 100 -41.22 24.95 5.71
CA GLU A 100 -42.48 24.63 6.37
C GLU A 100 -43.68 25.18 5.59
N VAL A 101 -44.82 24.58 5.78
CA VAL A 101 -46.08 24.99 5.12
C VAL A 101 -47.24 24.78 6.06
N SER A 102 -48.24 25.69 5.99
CA SER A 102 -49.43 25.54 6.78
C SER A 102 -50.29 24.35 6.34
N LEU A 103 -51.04 23.77 7.28
CA LEU A 103 -51.98 22.69 6.97
C LEU A 103 -53.02 23.11 5.93
N GLU A 104 -53.49 24.35 5.95
CA GLU A 104 -54.46 24.86 5.00
C GLU A 104 -53.92 24.91 3.58
N GLU A 105 -52.71 25.43 3.40
CA GLU A 105 -52.02 25.47 2.09
C GLU A 105 -51.67 24.06 1.61
N ALA A 106 -51.24 23.17 2.51
CA ALA A 106 -50.93 21.79 2.17
C ALA A 106 -52.18 21.02 1.72
N GLN A 107 -53.33 21.22 2.36
CA GLN A 107 -54.58 20.55 2.00
C GLN A 107 -55.24 21.08 0.70
N GLU A 108 -54.86 22.25 0.24
CA GLU A 108 -55.26 22.73 -1.10
C GLU A 108 -54.63 21.85 -2.21
N LYS A 109 -53.44 21.27 -1.94
CA LYS A 109 -52.66 20.45 -2.88
C LYS A 109 -52.88 18.96 -2.69
N ASP A 110 -52.96 18.50 -1.44
CA ASP A 110 -53.25 17.13 -1.06
C ASP A 110 -54.24 17.09 0.13
N LYS A 111 -55.46 16.61 -0.16
CA LYS A 111 -56.57 16.65 0.83
C LYS A 111 -56.38 15.71 2.02
N ASP A 112 -55.57 14.72 1.89
CA ASP A 112 -55.36 13.67 2.91
C ASP A 112 -54.16 13.96 3.85
N ILE A 113 -53.43 15.06 3.62
CA ILE A 113 -52.22 15.44 4.36
C ILE A 113 -52.56 15.96 5.76
N LYS A 114 -51.73 15.67 6.75
CA LYS A 114 -51.89 16.03 8.15
C LYS A 114 -50.65 16.77 8.68
N VAL A 115 -50.85 17.47 9.79
CA VAL A 115 -49.75 18.10 10.52
C VAL A 115 -48.71 17.03 10.92
N GLY A 116 -47.43 17.25 10.60
CA GLY A 116 -46.31 16.33 10.78
C GLY A 116 -45.96 15.52 9.54
N ASP A 117 -46.78 15.60 8.46
CA ASP A 117 -46.43 15.00 7.16
C ASP A 117 -45.50 15.92 6.36
N VAL A 118 -44.89 15.41 5.28
CA VAL A 118 -44.06 16.20 4.38
C VAL A 118 -44.79 16.42 3.06
N LEU A 119 -45.04 17.66 2.74
CA LEU A 119 -45.64 18.06 1.45
C LEU A 119 -44.53 17.94 0.37
N ARG A 120 -44.83 17.17 -0.70
CA ARG A 120 -43.97 17.04 -1.89
C ARG A 120 -44.58 17.86 -3.02
N GLU A 121 -43.91 18.94 -3.39
CA GLU A 121 -44.33 19.80 -4.46
C GLU A 121 -43.42 19.71 -5.66
N LYS A 122 -43.99 19.34 -6.82
CA LYS A 122 -43.23 19.20 -8.05
C LYS A 122 -42.77 20.53 -8.59
N VAL A 123 -41.46 20.67 -8.82
CA VAL A 123 -40.84 21.86 -9.40
C VAL A 123 -41.13 21.90 -10.91
N ASP A 124 -41.73 23.03 -11.41
CA ASP A 124 -41.89 23.23 -12.85
C ASP A 124 -40.64 23.87 -13.46
N TYR A 125 -39.90 23.09 -14.20
CA TYR A 125 -38.69 23.54 -14.90
C TYR A 125 -38.93 24.62 -15.97
N LYS A 126 -40.19 24.81 -16.41
CA LYS A 126 -40.52 25.85 -17.38
C LYS A 126 -40.33 27.27 -16.85
N GLU A 127 -40.36 27.42 -15.52
CA GLU A 127 -40.12 28.69 -14.84
C GLU A 127 -38.62 29.01 -14.75
N PHE A 128 -37.74 28.01 -14.95
CA PHE A 128 -36.33 28.18 -14.82
C PHE A 128 -35.69 28.67 -16.13
N ASN A 129 -34.74 29.59 -15.98
CA ASN A 129 -34.01 30.12 -17.12
C ASN A 129 -32.90 29.16 -17.60
N TYR A 130 -32.30 29.48 -18.75
CA TYR A 130 -31.19 28.72 -19.33
C TYR A 130 -30.01 28.55 -18.36
N LEU A 131 -29.78 29.46 -17.42
CA LEU A 131 -28.66 29.37 -16.47
C LEU A 131 -28.83 28.21 -15.51
N PHE A 132 -30.05 27.80 -15.16
CA PHE A 132 -30.30 26.59 -14.37
C PHE A 132 -29.78 25.35 -15.06
N PHE A 133 -30.19 25.10 -16.29
CA PHE A 133 -29.72 23.91 -17.03
C PHE A 133 -28.22 23.91 -17.27
N ARG A 134 -27.62 25.08 -17.48
CA ARG A 134 -26.17 25.21 -17.59
C ARG A 134 -25.46 24.82 -16.29
N LYS A 135 -25.99 25.21 -15.12
CA LYS A 135 -25.47 24.81 -13.82
C LYS A 135 -25.58 23.29 -13.61
N VAL A 136 -26.74 22.69 -13.95
CA VAL A 136 -26.93 21.24 -13.87
C VAL A 136 -25.89 20.51 -14.69
N ILE A 137 -25.72 20.89 -15.96
CA ILE A 137 -24.74 20.27 -16.86
C ILE A 137 -23.31 20.41 -16.30
N GLN A 138 -22.95 21.57 -15.82
CA GLN A 138 -21.64 21.84 -15.24
C GLN A 138 -21.40 20.99 -13.98
N ASN A 139 -22.40 20.87 -13.09
CA ASN A 139 -22.31 20.02 -11.90
C ASN A 139 -22.15 18.53 -12.28
N ILE A 140 -22.94 18.04 -13.25
CA ILE A 140 -22.84 16.66 -13.75
C ILE A 140 -21.44 16.40 -14.32
N GLN A 141 -20.95 17.26 -15.20
CA GLN A 141 -19.62 17.11 -15.80
C GLN A 141 -18.52 17.09 -14.75
N GLN A 142 -18.58 17.97 -13.75
CA GLN A 142 -17.62 18.01 -12.66
C GLN A 142 -17.64 16.72 -11.85
N LYS A 143 -18.83 16.28 -11.42
CA LYS A 143 -18.97 15.06 -10.59
C LYS A 143 -18.58 13.77 -11.36
N ILE A 144 -18.93 13.67 -12.65
CA ILE A 144 -18.47 12.55 -13.49
C ILE A 144 -16.95 12.55 -13.60
N ALA A 145 -16.31 13.71 -13.78
CA ALA A 145 -14.86 13.79 -13.84
C ALA A 145 -14.22 13.39 -12.50
N GLU A 146 -14.82 13.78 -11.36
CA GLU A 146 -14.39 13.36 -10.02
C GLU A 146 -14.55 11.86 -9.81
N ALA A 147 -15.72 11.28 -10.16
CA ALA A 147 -15.99 9.84 -10.05
C ALA A 147 -15.07 9.02 -10.97
N THR A 148 -14.86 9.45 -12.22
CA THR A 148 -13.91 8.84 -13.16
C THR A 148 -12.50 8.81 -12.57
N LYS A 149 -12.07 9.92 -11.98
CA LYS A 149 -10.77 10.01 -11.34
C LYS A 149 -10.67 9.07 -10.14
N ALA A 150 -11.70 9.00 -9.30
CA ALA A 150 -11.77 8.07 -8.17
C ALA A 150 -11.73 6.61 -8.61
N ALA A 151 -12.50 6.24 -9.64
CA ALA A 151 -12.50 4.89 -10.20
C ALA A 151 -11.13 4.49 -10.79
N LEU A 152 -10.48 5.39 -11.52
CA LEU A 152 -9.12 5.16 -12.02
C LEU A 152 -8.11 4.98 -10.89
N LEU A 153 -8.25 5.73 -9.81
CA LEU A 153 -7.34 5.66 -8.67
C LEU A 153 -7.54 4.41 -7.82
N SER A 154 -8.78 3.92 -7.71
CA SER A 154 -9.07 2.68 -6.98
C SER A 154 -8.32 1.47 -7.57
N GLN A 155 -8.08 1.45 -8.90
CA GLN A 155 -7.28 0.42 -9.58
C GLN A 155 -5.82 0.37 -9.10
N TYR A 156 -5.34 1.41 -8.43
CA TYR A 156 -3.98 1.46 -7.89
C TYR A 156 -3.88 1.02 -6.44
N ASN A 157 -5.00 0.78 -5.74
CA ASN A 157 -4.97 0.33 -4.35
C ASN A 157 -4.20 -0.99 -4.18
N ASP A 158 -4.39 -1.94 -5.09
CA ASP A 158 -3.70 -3.24 -5.09
C ASP A 158 -2.21 -3.12 -5.48
N ARG A 159 -1.81 -1.97 -5.99
CA ARG A 159 -0.43 -1.68 -6.40
C ARG A 159 0.31 -0.79 -5.39
N VAL A 160 -0.32 -0.42 -4.29
CA VAL A 160 0.34 0.31 -3.20
C VAL A 160 1.50 -0.54 -2.67
N GLY A 161 2.64 0.10 -2.46
CA GLY A 161 3.86 -0.59 -2.07
C GLY A 161 4.69 -1.15 -3.24
N GLN A 162 4.31 -0.89 -4.48
CA GLN A 162 5.05 -1.29 -5.68
C GLN A 162 5.74 -0.10 -6.36
N ILE A 163 6.70 -0.42 -7.23
CA ILE A 163 7.31 0.55 -8.14
C ILE A 163 6.44 0.64 -9.40
N ILE A 164 6.11 1.85 -9.79
CA ILE A 164 5.41 2.16 -11.02
C ILE A 164 6.25 3.12 -11.86
N SER A 165 6.10 3.03 -13.17
CA SER A 165 6.76 3.93 -14.11
C SER A 165 5.77 4.95 -14.64
N GLY A 166 6.22 6.18 -14.78
CA GLY A 166 5.45 7.25 -15.39
C GLY A 166 6.32 8.15 -16.24
N VAL A 167 5.69 8.98 -17.05
CA VAL A 167 6.35 9.94 -17.93
C VAL A 167 6.21 11.35 -17.37
N VAL A 168 7.28 12.10 -17.34
CA VAL A 168 7.30 13.48 -16.87
C VAL A 168 6.56 14.38 -17.86
N GLU A 169 5.47 15.01 -17.41
CA GLU A 169 4.68 15.96 -18.22
C GLU A 169 5.11 17.40 -18.00
N LYS A 170 5.46 17.77 -16.77
CA LYS A 170 5.80 19.14 -16.40
C LYS A 170 6.76 19.18 -15.23
N CYS A 171 7.69 20.11 -15.26
CA CYS A 171 8.58 20.45 -14.14
C CYS A 171 8.41 21.94 -13.84
N ASP A 172 7.99 22.28 -12.63
CA ASP A 172 7.75 23.67 -12.22
C ASP A 172 8.10 23.86 -10.74
N ASN A 173 8.99 24.81 -10.44
CA ASN A 173 9.39 25.19 -9.09
C ASN A 173 9.75 24.00 -8.15
N GLY A 174 10.38 22.95 -8.71
CA GLY A 174 10.77 21.74 -7.97
C GLY A 174 9.66 20.70 -7.82
N PHE A 175 8.44 20.98 -8.27
CA PHE A 175 7.36 20.02 -8.42
C PHE A 175 7.44 19.38 -9.80
N THR A 176 7.35 18.06 -9.84
CA THR A 176 7.36 17.31 -11.10
C THR A 176 6.03 16.59 -11.27
N THR A 177 5.30 16.91 -12.31
CA THR A 177 4.07 16.21 -12.68
C THR A 177 4.43 15.00 -13.53
N ILE A 178 4.02 13.83 -13.09
CA ILE A 178 4.29 12.54 -13.73
C ILE A 178 2.96 11.91 -14.15
N ALA A 179 2.83 11.63 -15.44
CA ALA A 179 1.72 10.84 -15.98
C ALA A 179 1.97 9.35 -15.75
N ILE A 180 1.10 8.73 -15.02
CA ILE A 180 1.09 7.30 -14.76
C ILE A 180 -0.17 6.73 -15.44
N ASN A 181 -0.04 6.23 -16.68
CA ASN A 181 -1.14 5.91 -17.57
C ASN A 181 -2.04 7.15 -17.79
N LYS A 182 -3.29 7.11 -17.30
CA LYS A 182 -4.27 8.22 -17.45
C LYS A 182 -4.34 9.15 -16.22
N VAL A 183 -3.51 8.90 -15.21
CA VAL A 183 -3.53 9.67 -13.95
C VAL A 183 -2.27 10.51 -13.85
N SER A 184 -2.41 11.82 -13.76
CA SER A 184 -1.28 12.72 -13.47
C SER A 184 -1.11 12.85 -11.95
N SER A 185 0.10 12.63 -11.46
CA SER A 185 0.47 12.70 -10.05
C SER A 185 1.64 13.64 -9.85
N ILE A 186 1.71 14.25 -8.68
CA ILE A 186 2.74 15.26 -8.39
C ILE A 186 3.81 14.64 -7.48
N LEU A 187 5.04 14.63 -7.96
CA LEU A 187 6.22 14.35 -7.16
C LEU A 187 6.71 15.68 -6.55
N THR A 188 6.55 15.78 -5.23
CA THR A 188 6.93 16.99 -4.48
C THR A 188 8.45 17.05 -4.28
N PRO A 189 9.04 18.24 -4.00
CA PRO A 189 10.46 18.37 -3.70
C PRO A 189 10.96 17.48 -2.55
N GLN A 190 10.10 17.23 -1.54
CA GLN A 190 10.42 16.35 -0.41
C GLN A 190 10.48 14.87 -0.79
N ASN A 191 9.74 14.48 -1.82
CA ASN A 191 9.68 13.13 -2.35
C ASN A 191 10.62 12.89 -3.54
N THR A 192 11.32 13.93 -3.99
CA THR A 192 12.35 13.88 -5.04
C THR A 192 13.72 13.74 -4.40
N ILE A 193 14.61 12.92 -4.99
CA ILE A 193 15.98 12.76 -4.50
C ILE A 193 16.69 14.12 -4.63
N PRO A 194 17.39 14.60 -3.57
CA PRO A 194 18.07 15.88 -3.62
C PRO A 194 19.08 15.98 -4.76
N GLY A 195 18.92 17.02 -5.60
CA GLY A 195 19.77 17.25 -6.76
C GLY A 195 19.32 16.56 -8.05
N GLU A 196 18.35 15.68 -8.00
CA GLU A 196 17.76 15.02 -9.18
C GLU A 196 17.01 16.03 -10.05
N LYS A 197 17.22 15.94 -11.36
CA LYS A 197 16.59 16.82 -12.35
C LYS A 197 15.91 15.97 -13.41
N PHE A 198 14.67 16.31 -13.70
CA PHE A 198 13.88 15.67 -14.74
C PHE A 198 13.64 16.61 -15.92
N MET A 199 13.53 16.05 -17.11
CA MET A 199 13.09 16.73 -18.32
C MET A 199 11.71 16.19 -18.72
N VAL A 200 10.94 17.04 -19.39
CA VAL A 200 9.65 16.63 -19.96
C VAL A 200 9.88 15.49 -20.96
N GLY A 201 9.15 14.41 -20.81
CA GLY A 201 9.30 13.20 -21.62
C GLY A 201 10.15 12.09 -20.99
N ASP A 202 10.86 12.38 -19.88
CA ASP A 202 11.63 11.35 -19.17
C ASP A 202 10.70 10.29 -18.58
N THR A 203 11.12 9.02 -18.68
CA THR A 203 10.45 7.93 -17.97
C THR A 203 11.09 7.73 -16.60
N VAL A 204 10.29 7.85 -15.55
CA VAL A 204 10.75 7.81 -14.17
C VAL A 204 10.07 6.70 -13.40
N LYS A 205 10.85 5.88 -12.67
CA LYS A 205 10.35 4.91 -11.70
C LYS A 205 10.06 5.63 -10.39
N VAL A 206 8.88 5.43 -9.82
CA VAL A 206 8.46 5.98 -8.52
C VAL A 206 7.83 4.89 -7.66
N PHE A 207 7.94 5.04 -6.35
CA PHE A 207 7.29 4.15 -5.40
C PHE A 207 5.89 4.70 -5.10
N LEU A 208 4.87 3.86 -5.22
CA LEU A 208 3.50 4.19 -4.86
C LEU A 208 3.30 3.99 -3.36
N ASN A 209 3.27 5.09 -2.64
CA ASN A 209 3.11 5.08 -1.17
C ASN A 209 1.65 4.94 -0.73
N GLY A 210 0.71 5.32 -1.59
CA GLY A 210 -0.73 5.27 -1.33
C GLY A 210 -1.53 6.01 -2.37
N VAL A 211 -2.85 6.02 -2.17
CA VAL A 211 -3.83 6.78 -2.95
C VAL A 211 -4.51 7.78 -2.02
N SER A 212 -4.54 9.06 -2.40
CA SER A 212 -5.29 10.10 -1.67
C SER A 212 -6.68 10.23 -2.25
N ASN A 213 -7.71 10.09 -1.42
CA ASN A 213 -9.12 10.24 -1.82
C ASN A 213 -9.62 11.68 -1.75
N GLY A 214 -8.72 12.65 -1.57
CA GLY A 214 -9.10 14.06 -1.48
C GLY A 214 -9.71 14.47 -0.13
N GLU A 215 -9.62 13.62 0.90
CA GLU A 215 -10.00 13.94 2.26
C GLU A 215 -8.87 14.69 2.97
N GLY A 216 -9.17 15.83 3.57
CA GLY A 216 -8.19 16.64 4.31
C GLY A 216 -7.85 17.98 3.65
N ARG A 217 -6.64 18.51 3.91
CA ARG A 217 -6.17 19.81 3.39
C ARG A 217 -5.96 19.83 1.88
N ASP A 218 -5.52 18.69 1.30
CA ASP A 218 -5.39 18.50 -0.14
C ASP A 218 -6.66 17.82 -0.69
N LYS A 219 -7.58 18.64 -1.20
CA LYS A 219 -8.84 18.18 -1.83
C LYS A 219 -8.64 17.47 -3.17
N SER A 220 -7.40 17.15 -3.58
CA SER A 220 -7.14 16.50 -4.85
C SER A 220 -6.91 14.99 -4.66
N THR A 221 -7.77 14.20 -5.27
CA THR A 221 -7.55 12.75 -5.41
C THR A 221 -6.32 12.50 -6.29
N GLN A 222 -5.28 11.87 -5.77
CA GLN A 222 -4.02 11.64 -6.49
C GLN A 222 -3.24 10.44 -5.95
N LEU A 223 -2.34 9.90 -6.76
CA LEU A 223 -1.37 8.90 -6.31
C LEU A 223 -0.29 9.59 -5.47
N LEU A 224 -0.03 9.05 -4.29
CA LEU A 224 1.06 9.49 -3.44
C LEU A 224 2.33 8.76 -3.85
N ILE A 225 3.20 9.46 -4.55
CA ILE A 225 4.43 8.90 -5.11
C ILE A 225 5.67 9.48 -4.44
N THR A 226 6.70 8.65 -4.29
CA THR A 226 7.97 9.05 -3.69
C THR A 226 9.16 8.34 -4.32
N ARG A 227 10.35 8.98 -4.25
CA ARG A 227 11.65 8.41 -4.60
C ARG A 227 12.63 8.43 -3.42
N THR A 228 12.22 9.04 -2.29
CA THR A 228 13.08 9.20 -1.11
C THR A 228 12.87 8.13 -0.03
N SER A 229 11.81 7.32 -0.13
CA SER A 229 11.48 6.28 0.84
C SER A 229 12.50 5.13 0.85
N ASP A 230 12.76 4.58 2.03
CA ASP A 230 13.55 3.36 2.20
C ASP A 230 12.88 2.15 1.52
N LYS A 231 11.53 2.13 1.50
CA LYS A 231 10.74 1.11 0.79
C LYS A 231 10.97 1.13 -0.73
N PHE A 232 11.21 2.33 -1.30
CA PHE A 232 11.57 2.45 -2.72
C PHE A 232 12.90 1.74 -3.00
N LEU A 233 13.90 1.94 -2.15
CA LEU A 233 15.19 1.26 -2.27
C LEU A 233 15.02 -0.27 -2.11
N ALA A 234 14.25 -0.73 -1.12
CA ALA A 234 13.96 -2.15 -0.93
C ALA A 234 13.36 -2.80 -2.18
N LYS A 235 12.37 -2.13 -2.79
CA LYS A 235 11.73 -2.62 -4.01
C LYS A 235 12.63 -2.56 -5.25
N LEU A 236 13.59 -1.63 -5.32
CA LEU A 236 14.60 -1.64 -6.37
C LEU A 236 15.55 -2.83 -6.22
N PHE A 237 15.93 -3.18 -4.98
CA PHE A 237 16.73 -4.39 -4.70
C PHE A 237 15.97 -5.65 -5.14
N GLU A 238 14.70 -5.76 -4.83
CA GLU A 238 13.85 -6.89 -5.23
C GLU A 238 13.71 -7.00 -6.76
N LEU A 239 13.66 -5.88 -7.47
CA LEU A 239 13.57 -5.87 -8.93
C LEU A 239 14.87 -6.21 -9.65
N GLU A 240 16.01 -5.78 -9.10
CA GLU A 240 17.32 -5.88 -9.79
C GLU A 240 18.16 -7.08 -9.31
N ILE A 241 17.81 -7.69 -8.17
CA ILE A 241 18.57 -8.76 -7.55
C ILE A 241 17.69 -10.01 -7.46
N PRO A 242 17.92 -11.04 -8.31
CA PRO A 242 17.13 -12.26 -8.32
C PRO A 242 17.13 -12.99 -6.97
N ASP A 243 18.28 -13.05 -6.30
CA ASP A 243 18.44 -13.72 -5.00
C ASP A 243 17.62 -13.08 -3.88
N ILE A 244 17.20 -11.81 -4.05
CA ILE A 244 16.25 -11.14 -3.14
C ILE A 244 14.80 -11.40 -3.58
N ALA A 245 14.56 -11.42 -4.89
CA ALA A 245 13.24 -11.69 -5.44
C ALA A 245 12.73 -13.10 -5.11
N ASP A 246 13.60 -14.09 -5.10
CA ASP A 246 13.31 -15.50 -4.75
C ASP A 246 13.35 -15.78 -3.23
N GLY A 247 13.83 -14.80 -2.43
CA GLY A 247 13.88 -14.88 -0.98
C GLY A 247 15.11 -15.63 -0.41
N THR A 248 16.05 -16.05 -1.25
CA THR A 248 17.33 -16.67 -0.83
C THR A 248 18.16 -15.68 -0.01
N VAL A 249 18.16 -14.41 -0.39
CA VAL A 249 18.73 -13.30 0.37
C VAL A 249 17.62 -12.39 0.86
N LYS A 250 17.66 -12.02 2.14
CA LYS A 250 16.66 -11.18 2.78
C LYS A 250 17.25 -9.86 3.24
N ILE A 251 16.47 -8.79 3.11
CA ILE A 251 16.84 -7.48 3.64
C ILE A 251 16.38 -7.42 5.10
N LYS A 252 17.31 -7.24 6.02
CA LYS A 252 17.03 -7.07 7.45
C LYS A 252 16.57 -5.65 7.78
N SER A 253 17.31 -4.66 7.29
CA SER A 253 17.01 -3.24 7.53
C SER A 253 17.69 -2.36 6.48
N ILE A 254 17.11 -1.19 6.26
CA ILE A 254 17.64 -0.14 5.38
C ILE A 254 17.66 1.16 6.17
N VAL A 255 18.77 1.87 6.07
CA VAL A 255 18.89 3.26 6.50
C VAL A 255 19.41 4.09 5.35
N ARG A 256 18.73 5.20 5.07
CA ARG A 256 18.95 5.98 3.88
C ARG A 256 19.07 7.46 4.17
N GLU A 257 19.96 8.11 3.47
CA GLU A 257 20.08 9.55 3.30
C GLU A 257 19.99 9.84 1.79
N PRO A 258 18.76 10.11 1.28
CA PRO A 258 18.49 10.17 -0.16
C PRO A 258 19.45 11.08 -0.92
N GLY A 259 19.99 10.59 -2.04
CA GLY A 259 20.95 11.32 -2.87
C GLY A 259 22.36 11.41 -2.32
N VAL A 260 22.61 10.86 -1.13
CA VAL A 260 23.93 10.89 -0.48
C VAL A 260 24.46 9.47 -0.31
N ARG A 261 23.87 8.72 0.60
CA ARG A 261 24.32 7.36 0.92
C ARG A 261 23.22 6.54 1.61
N SER A 262 23.22 5.24 1.33
CA SER A 262 22.37 4.25 1.99
C SER A 262 23.18 3.07 2.50
N LYS A 263 22.71 2.45 3.59
CA LYS A 263 23.22 1.19 4.09
C LYS A 263 22.09 0.18 4.11
N VAL A 264 22.33 -0.98 3.50
CA VAL A 264 21.37 -2.07 3.39
C VAL A 264 21.95 -3.30 4.06
N ALA A 265 21.35 -3.72 5.17
CA ALA A 265 21.74 -4.93 5.88
C ALA A 265 21.01 -6.13 5.29
N VAL A 266 21.75 -7.12 4.85
CA VAL A 266 21.26 -8.35 4.21
C VAL A 266 21.74 -9.60 4.93
N TYR A 267 20.95 -10.65 4.87
CA TYR A 267 21.30 -11.98 5.40
C TYR A 267 20.70 -13.08 4.52
N SER A 268 21.19 -14.29 4.70
CA SER A 268 20.61 -15.51 4.14
C SER A 268 20.46 -16.55 5.25
N ASP A 269 19.38 -17.33 5.18
CA ASP A 269 19.18 -18.47 6.09
C ASP A 269 20.08 -19.64 5.68
N SER A 270 20.51 -19.68 4.41
CA SER A 270 21.46 -20.70 3.93
C SER A 270 22.91 -20.28 4.21
N PRO A 271 23.70 -21.11 4.90
CA PRO A 271 25.09 -20.81 5.23
C PRO A 271 26.00 -20.75 4.00
N GLU A 272 25.62 -21.42 2.91
CA GLU A 272 26.40 -21.47 1.67
C GLU A 272 26.30 -20.23 0.80
N VAL A 273 25.31 -19.37 1.07
CA VAL A 273 25.04 -18.16 0.29
C VAL A 273 25.75 -16.96 0.91
N ASP A 274 26.60 -16.28 0.13
CA ASP A 274 27.09 -14.95 0.51
C ASP A 274 26.06 -13.88 0.14
N PRO A 275 25.28 -13.35 1.11
CA PRO A 275 24.23 -12.40 0.83
C PRO A 275 24.75 -11.06 0.29
N THR A 276 25.97 -10.70 0.65
CA THR A 276 26.60 -9.43 0.21
C THR A 276 27.07 -9.57 -1.24
N GLY A 277 27.73 -10.68 -1.57
CA GLY A 277 28.20 -10.97 -2.93
C GLY A 277 27.05 -11.09 -3.93
N ALA A 278 25.95 -11.73 -3.55
CA ALA A 278 24.74 -11.84 -4.35
C ALA A 278 24.14 -10.46 -4.71
N CYS A 279 24.11 -9.57 -3.75
CA CYS A 279 23.59 -8.19 -3.96
C CYS A 279 24.53 -7.33 -4.81
N ILE A 280 25.84 -7.45 -4.62
CA ILE A 280 26.84 -6.65 -5.35
C ILE A 280 26.90 -7.11 -6.81
N GLY A 281 26.88 -8.42 -7.04
CA GLY A 281 27.03 -9.04 -8.35
C GLY A 281 28.44 -8.97 -8.91
N SER A 282 28.66 -9.58 -10.09
CA SER A 282 29.96 -9.54 -10.78
C SER A 282 30.36 -8.10 -11.09
N ASP A 283 31.59 -7.73 -10.71
CA ASP A 283 32.17 -6.40 -10.89
C ASP A 283 31.31 -5.24 -10.32
N GLY A 284 30.42 -5.54 -9.39
CA GLY A 284 29.51 -4.60 -8.78
C GLY A 284 28.43 -4.08 -9.73
N LYS A 285 28.08 -4.82 -10.77
CA LYS A 285 27.14 -4.36 -11.79
C LYS A 285 25.74 -4.13 -11.23
N ARG A 286 25.20 -5.12 -10.47
CA ARG A 286 23.85 -5.04 -9.91
C ARG A 286 23.68 -3.80 -9.03
N ILE A 287 24.61 -3.58 -8.10
CA ILE A 287 24.54 -2.41 -7.21
C ILE A 287 24.75 -1.08 -7.94
N LYS A 288 25.62 -1.04 -8.99
CA LYS A 288 25.81 0.17 -9.81
C LYS A 288 24.56 0.54 -10.58
N ASP A 289 23.84 -0.42 -11.12
CA ASP A 289 22.58 -0.20 -11.84
C ASP A 289 21.52 0.42 -10.90
N ILE A 290 21.44 -0.05 -9.66
CA ILE A 290 20.58 0.53 -8.63
C ILE A 290 21.03 1.96 -8.27
N CYS A 291 22.33 2.17 -8.04
CA CYS A 291 22.89 3.50 -7.77
C CYS A 291 22.56 4.51 -8.87
N THR A 292 22.65 4.08 -10.13
CA THR A 292 22.35 4.92 -11.30
C THR A 292 20.88 5.33 -11.32
N GLN A 293 19.97 4.43 -10.99
CA GLN A 293 18.53 4.71 -10.88
C GLN A 293 18.22 5.68 -9.73
N LEU A 294 19.11 5.82 -8.74
CA LEU A 294 18.98 6.70 -7.58
C LEU A 294 19.85 7.95 -7.67
N TYR A 295 20.11 8.44 -8.88
CA TYR A 295 20.92 9.63 -9.11
C TYR A 295 22.33 9.54 -8.49
N ASN A 296 22.96 8.37 -8.66
CA ASN A 296 24.30 8.04 -8.15
C ASN A 296 24.42 8.07 -6.60
N GLU A 297 23.34 7.83 -5.88
CA GLU A 297 23.36 7.59 -4.45
C GLU A 297 24.26 6.39 -4.12
N LYS A 298 25.19 6.55 -3.19
CA LYS A 298 26.10 5.46 -2.79
C LYS A 298 25.38 4.47 -1.90
N ILE A 299 25.50 3.20 -2.22
CA ILE A 299 24.86 2.11 -1.47
C ILE A 299 25.92 1.18 -0.91
N ASP A 300 25.95 1.03 0.42
CA ASP A 300 26.77 0.05 1.10
C ASP A 300 25.89 -1.16 1.45
N VAL A 301 26.20 -2.32 0.89
CA VAL A 301 25.58 -3.59 1.25
C VAL A 301 26.38 -4.20 2.42
N ILE A 302 25.68 -4.53 3.49
CA ILE A 302 26.27 -4.91 4.79
C ILE A 302 25.71 -6.27 5.18
N LYS A 303 26.60 -7.21 5.55
CA LYS A 303 26.15 -8.47 6.11
C LYS A 303 25.57 -8.23 7.52
N TYR A 304 24.33 -8.64 7.72
CA TYR A 304 23.75 -8.64 9.06
C TYR A 304 24.46 -9.62 9.97
N MET A 305 24.74 -9.23 11.18
CA MET A 305 25.38 -10.06 12.20
C MET A 305 24.54 -9.99 13.48
N GLU A 306 24.29 -11.13 14.12
CA GLU A 306 23.57 -11.19 15.40
C GLU A 306 24.39 -10.57 16.52
N SER A 307 25.70 -10.72 16.49
CA SER A 307 26.62 -10.11 17.44
C SER A 307 26.72 -8.60 17.16
N VAL A 308 26.23 -7.77 18.10
CA VAL A 308 26.23 -6.31 17.98
C VAL A 308 27.62 -5.73 17.68
N PRO A 309 28.72 -6.14 18.36
CA PRO A 309 30.05 -5.65 18.03
C PRO A 309 30.50 -5.96 16.60
N LEU A 310 30.18 -7.14 16.09
CA LEU A 310 30.48 -7.51 14.72
C LEU A 310 29.61 -6.74 13.74
N TYR A 311 28.34 -6.53 14.07
CA TYR A 311 27.44 -5.73 13.25
C TYR A 311 27.85 -4.27 13.17
N ILE A 312 28.34 -3.67 14.26
CA ILE A 312 28.96 -2.33 14.26
C ILE A 312 30.18 -2.29 13.33
N ALA A 313 31.05 -3.30 13.41
CA ALA A 313 32.21 -3.37 12.56
C ALA A 313 31.87 -3.48 11.06
N GLU A 314 30.89 -4.29 10.73
CA GLU A 314 30.35 -4.40 9.36
C GLU A 314 29.67 -3.10 8.92
N ALA A 315 28.88 -2.47 9.78
CA ALA A 315 28.15 -1.23 9.50
C ALA A 315 29.08 -0.03 9.24
N LEU A 316 30.28 -0.02 9.82
CA LEU A 316 31.27 1.05 9.63
C LEU A 316 32.15 0.87 8.38
N LYS A 317 32.05 -0.26 7.69
CA LYS A 317 32.77 -0.43 6.42
C LYS A 317 32.57 0.78 5.48
N PRO A 318 33.63 1.19 4.74
CA PRO A 318 34.90 0.46 4.48
C PRO A 318 35.99 0.67 5.54
N ALA A 319 35.74 1.32 6.68
CA ALA A 319 36.73 1.43 7.75
C ALA A 319 36.91 0.11 8.50
N ASN A 320 38.16 -0.19 8.92
CA ASN A 320 38.46 -1.39 9.69
C ASN A 320 38.37 -1.07 11.21
N VAL A 321 37.39 -1.67 11.85
CA VAL A 321 37.21 -1.59 13.30
C VAL A 321 38.09 -2.65 13.96
N VAL A 322 38.93 -2.23 14.88
CA VAL A 322 39.85 -3.10 15.65
C VAL A 322 39.15 -3.72 16.86
N GLY A 323 38.28 -2.93 17.50
CA GLY A 323 37.55 -3.40 18.66
C GLY A 323 36.33 -2.54 18.95
N VAL A 324 35.45 -3.04 19.80
CA VAL A 324 34.22 -2.36 20.20
C VAL A 324 34.02 -2.49 21.70
N VAL A 325 33.60 -1.39 22.32
CA VAL A 325 33.10 -1.35 23.71
C VAL A 325 31.60 -1.08 23.63
N LEU A 326 30.78 -1.92 24.26
CA LEU A 326 29.34 -1.75 24.34
C LEU A 326 28.94 -1.30 25.76
N ASN A 327 27.95 -0.41 25.78
CA ASN A 327 27.19 -0.10 26.99
C ASN A 327 25.69 -0.31 26.62
N ASP A 328 25.17 -1.46 26.98
CA ASP A 328 23.82 -1.88 26.64
C ASP A 328 22.77 -1.07 27.39
N GLU A 329 23.04 -0.61 28.60
CA GLU A 329 22.09 0.20 29.40
C GLU A 329 21.80 1.55 28.73
N THR A 330 22.82 2.16 28.10
CA THR A 330 22.69 3.48 27.45
C THR A 330 22.56 3.41 25.93
N HIS A 331 22.59 2.22 25.35
CA HIS A 331 22.69 1.99 23.90
C HIS A 331 23.82 2.80 23.24
N LYS A 332 24.97 2.82 23.88
CA LYS A 332 26.18 3.51 23.39
C LYS A 332 27.25 2.49 23.05
N ALA A 333 27.99 2.76 21.99
CA ALA A 333 29.14 1.97 21.61
C ALA A 333 30.33 2.85 21.29
N ILE A 334 31.52 2.42 21.64
CA ILE A 334 32.78 3.03 21.20
C ILE A 334 33.43 2.06 20.22
N ALA A 335 33.55 2.47 18.96
CA ALA A 335 34.25 1.72 17.95
C ALA A 335 35.71 2.24 17.83
N VAL A 336 36.65 1.35 18.11
CA VAL A 336 38.08 1.66 18.00
C VAL A 336 38.54 1.28 16.60
N VAL A 337 39.06 2.24 15.88
CA VAL A 337 39.58 2.10 14.52
C VAL A 337 41.05 2.37 14.42
N ARG A 338 41.71 1.94 13.37
CA ARG A 338 43.15 2.30 13.14
C ARG A 338 43.26 3.82 12.98
N ASN A 339 44.41 4.37 13.38
CA ASN A 339 44.61 5.82 13.43
C ASN A 339 44.35 6.57 12.13
N GLU A 340 44.61 5.95 10.99
CA GLU A 340 44.41 6.56 9.67
C GLU A 340 42.96 6.41 9.12
N GLU A 341 42.14 5.61 9.78
CA GLU A 341 40.81 5.23 9.27
C GLU A 341 39.66 5.99 9.96
N SER A 342 39.94 6.79 10.98
CA SER A 342 38.89 7.53 11.70
C SER A 342 38.06 8.43 10.78
N LYS A 343 38.70 9.08 9.82
CA LYS A 343 38.05 9.96 8.84
C LYS A 343 37.09 9.15 7.92
N ILE A 344 37.48 7.90 7.58
CA ILE A 344 36.68 7.01 6.75
C ILE A 344 35.48 6.48 7.56
N ALA A 345 35.73 6.09 8.83
CA ALA A 345 34.71 5.61 9.75
C ALA A 345 33.62 6.69 10.01
N ILE A 346 34.05 7.92 10.25
CA ILE A 346 33.13 9.06 10.43
C ILE A 346 32.42 9.40 9.11
N GLY A 347 33.19 9.45 8.01
CA GLY A 347 32.71 9.85 6.70
C GLY A 347 32.48 11.36 6.55
N LYS A 348 32.23 11.81 5.31
CA LYS A 348 31.98 13.22 5.01
C LYS A 348 30.75 13.73 5.81
N ARG A 349 30.90 14.77 6.61
CA ARG A 349 29.83 15.32 7.49
C ARG A 349 29.23 14.29 8.46
N GLY A 350 29.97 13.25 8.84
CA GLY A 350 29.51 12.23 9.75
C GLY A 350 28.45 11.27 9.18
N VAL A 351 28.28 11.22 7.85
CA VAL A 351 27.23 10.41 7.21
C VAL A 351 27.43 8.93 7.51
N ASN A 352 28.68 8.41 7.43
CA ASN A 352 28.94 6.98 7.59
C ASN A 352 28.59 6.50 9.01
N VAL A 353 29.10 7.17 10.05
CA VAL A 353 28.82 6.81 11.44
C VAL A 353 27.34 7.02 11.81
N ARG A 354 26.69 8.09 11.30
CA ARG A 354 25.29 8.35 11.56
C ARG A 354 24.37 7.26 10.95
N LEU A 355 24.65 6.83 9.73
CA LEU A 355 23.91 5.72 9.12
C LEU A 355 24.19 4.40 9.82
N ALA A 356 25.46 4.13 10.21
CA ALA A 356 25.81 2.94 10.98
C ALA A 356 25.09 2.91 12.34
N SER A 357 25.08 4.04 13.06
CA SER A 357 24.35 4.17 14.34
C SER A 357 22.85 3.89 14.18
N ARG A 358 22.22 4.44 13.16
CA ARG A 358 20.79 4.19 12.88
C ARG A 358 20.52 2.74 12.46
N LEU A 359 21.45 2.13 11.73
CA LEU A 359 21.31 0.76 11.25
C LEU A 359 21.36 -0.26 12.39
N VAL A 360 22.31 -0.06 13.31
CA VAL A 360 22.56 -0.98 14.45
C VAL A 360 21.67 -0.66 15.65
N GLY A 361 21.19 0.59 15.78
CA GLY A 361 20.39 1.04 16.92
C GLY A 361 21.23 1.48 18.13
N TYR A 362 22.54 1.70 17.95
CA TYR A 362 23.45 2.18 18.98
C TYR A 362 24.04 3.54 18.59
N SER A 363 24.21 4.43 19.56
CA SER A 363 24.99 5.66 19.36
C SER A 363 26.47 5.32 19.32
N ILE A 364 27.10 5.40 18.14
CA ILE A 364 28.46 4.97 17.91
C ILE A 364 29.41 6.18 18.00
N ASP A 365 30.36 6.13 18.90
CA ASP A 365 31.50 7.04 18.98
C ASP A 365 32.74 6.40 18.37
N ILE A 366 33.51 7.17 17.60
CA ILE A 366 34.71 6.67 16.90
C ILE A 366 35.94 7.16 17.67
N LYS A 367 36.80 6.22 18.07
CA LYS A 367 38.08 6.47 18.69
C LYS A 367 39.20 5.87 17.87
N GLU A 368 40.31 6.59 17.76
CA GLU A 368 41.55 6.04 17.20
C GLU A 368 42.25 5.12 18.22
N GLN A 369 42.96 4.13 17.73
CA GLN A 369 43.58 3.12 18.58
C GLN A 369 44.55 3.75 19.60
N ASP A 370 45.38 4.72 19.20
CA ASP A 370 46.30 5.43 20.12
C ASP A 370 45.56 6.26 21.16
N ALA A 371 44.45 6.91 20.78
CA ALA A 371 43.60 7.65 21.71
C ALA A 371 42.93 6.71 22.72
N ALA A 372 42.45 5.57 22.28
CA ALA A 372 41.84 4.56 23.14
C ALA A 372 42.85 3.98 24.13
N MET A 373 44.12 3.78 23.73
CA MET A 373 45.20 3.36 24.61
C MET A 373 45.58 4.44 25.63
N ALA A 374 45.66 5.71 25.19
CA ALA A 374 45.95 6.83 26.06
C ALA A 374 44.87 7.07 27.15
N GLU A 375 43.60 6.82 26.78
CA GLU A 375 42.46 6.92 27.68
C GLU A 375 42.20 5.62 28.48
N HIS A 376 43.06 4.61 28.36
CA HIS A 376 42.94 3.29 29.01
C HIS A 376 41.60 2.60 28.76
N ILE A 377 41.04 2.75 27.55
CA ILE A 377 39.78 2.12 27.15
C ILE A 377 40.05 0.63 26.88
N SER A 378 39.49 -0.24 27.72
CA SER A 378 39.52 -1.67 27.48
C SER A 378 38.45 -2.07 26.48
N TYR A 379 38.86 -2.63 25.35
CA TYR A 379 37.93 -3.08 24.30
C TYR A 379 38.14 -4.55 23.96
N LYS A 380 37.10 -5.22 23.51
CA LYS A 380 37.18 -6.56 22.94
C LYS A 380 37.61 -6.46 21.49
N SER A 381 38.69 -7.18 21.12
CA SER A 381 39.11 -7.25 19.71
C SER A 381 38.05 -7.92 18.85
N ILE A 382 37.83 -7.40 17.64
CA ILE A 382 36.91 -8.00 16.66
C ILE A 382 37.36 -9.42 16.29
N GLU A 383 38.69 -9.65 16.23
CA GLU A 383 39.24 -10.98 15.93
C GLU A 383 38.96 -11.99 17.05
N ASP A 384 39.09 -11.58 18.32
CA ASP A 384 38.79 -12.45 19.46
C ASP A 384 37.29 -12.76 19.55
N ILE A 385 36.43 -11.79 19.24
CA ILE A 385 34.96 -12.02 19.18
C ILE A 385 34.63 -13.01 18.09
N LYS A 386 35.22 -12.88 16.89
CA LYS A 386 35.02 -13.82 15.78
C LYS A 386 35.48 -15.23 16.15
N ARG A 387 36.67 -15.34 16.78
CA ARG A 387 37.22 -16.64 17.23
C ARG A 387 36.29 -17.27 18.27
N LYS A 388 35.85 -16.54 19.25
CA LYS A 388 34.93 -17.03 20.29
C LYS A 388 33.62 -17.57 19.69
N LEU A 389 32.98 -16.77 18.82
CA LEU A 389 31.74 -17.19 18.15
C LEU A 389 31.93 -18.39 17.20
N ALA A 390 33.11 -18.53 16.59
CA ALA A 390 33.41 -19.68 15.77
C ALA A 390 33.54 -20.97 16.59
N LEU A 391 34.16 -20.87 17.78
CA LEU A 391 34.23 -21.97 18.73
C LEU A 391 32.84 -22.36 19.24
N GLU A 392 32.07 -21.43 19.68
CA GLU A 392 30.69 -21.67 20.17
C GLU A 392 29.79 -22.32 19.12
N ARG A 393 30.01 -22.02 17.81
CA ARG A 393 29.27 -22.66 16.72
C ARG A 393 29.74 -24.11 16.52
N LEU A 394 31.03 -24.35 16.60
CA LEU A 394 31.59 -25.74 16.46
C LEU A 394 31.09 -26.62 17.60
N ASP A 395 31.10 -26.09 18.84
CA ASP A 395 30.61 -26.83 20.00
C ASP A 395 29.08 -27.12 19.86
N ALA A 396 28.28 -26.18 19.37
CA ALA A 396 26.86 -26.38 19.12
C ALA A 396 26.56 -27.34 17.96
N GLU A 397 27.38 -27.34 16.91
CA GLU A 397 27.27 -28.32 15.81
C GLU A 397 27.63 -29.71 16.26
N GLU A 398 28.65 -29.87 17.10
CA GLU A 398 29.05 -31.13 17.68
C GLU A 398 27.99 -31.70 18.62
N GLU A 399 27.39 -30.84 19.49
CA GLU A 399 26.30 -31.23 20.37
C GLU A 399 25.04 -31.65 19.58
N ARG A 400 24.73 -30.95 18.49
CA ARG A 400 23.60 -31.33 17.63
C ARG A 400 23.84 -32.67 16.92
N ARG A 401 25.07 -32.93 16.45
CA ARG A 401 25.39 -34.17 15.82
C ARG A 401 25.29 -35.36 16.78
N LEU A 402 25.74 -35.17 18.01
CA LEU A 402 25.60 -36.20 19.05
C LEU A 402 24.14 -36.52 19.37
N LEU A 403 23.30 -35.49 19.43
CA LEU A 403 21.85 -35.66 19.63
C LEU A 403 21.18 -36.35 18.44
N GLU A 404 21.64 -36.11 17.20
CA GLU A 404 21.12 -36.77 16.01
C GLU A 404 21.56 -38.26 15.97
N GLU A 405 22.81 -38.56 16.37
CA GLU A 405 23.30 -39.95 16.52
C GLU A 405 22.54 -40.71 17.60
N ASP A 406 22.27 -40.12 18.77
CA ASP A 406 21.48 -40.74 19.86
C ASP A 406 20.03 -41.03 19.42
N VAL A 407 19.41 -40.18 18.59
CA VAL A 407 18.06 -40.43 18.06
C VAL A 407 18.07 -41.53 16.99
N GLU A 408 19.09 -41.62 16.15
CA GLU A 408 19.25 -42.73 15.16
C GLU A 408 19.42 -44.07 15.87
N ASP A 409 20.22 -44.11 16.94
CA ASP A 409 20.42 -45.32 17.74
C ASP A 409 19.12 -45.74 18.47
N GLU A 410 18.33 -44.81 19.02
CA GLU A 410 17.03 -45.08 19.60
C GLU A 410 16.01 -45.60 18.58
N VAL A 411 16.02 -45.12 17.37
CA VAL A 411 15.13 -45.55 16.27
C VAL A 411 15.56 -46.96 15.79
N GLU A 412 16.87 -47.25 15.67
CA GLU A 412 17.37 -48.58 15.29
C GLU A 412 17.01 -49.65 16.32
N VAL A 413 17.12 -49.32 17.64
CA VAL A 413 16.69 -50.22 18.74
C VAL A 413 15.17 -50.43 18.74
N ALA A 414 14.37 -49.41 18.40
CA ALA A 414 12.93 -49.54 18.29
C ALA A 414 12.49 -50.40 17.09
N ASP A 415 13.18 -50.26 15.93
CA ASP A 415 12.94 -51.07 14.74
C ASP A 415 13.34 -52.53 14.94
N GLU A 416 14.48 -52.84 15.65
CA GLU A 416 14.86 -54.20 16.04
C GLU A 416 13.81 -54.81 17.02
N ALA A 417 13.29 -54.05 17.99
CA ALA A 417 12.26 -54.53 18.91
C ALA A 417 10.94 -54.83 18.18
N ILE A 418 10.55 -54.06 17.18
CA ILE A 418 9.37 -54.32 16.34
C ILE A 418 9.58 -55.54 15.42
N ALA A 419 10.80 -55.76 14.96
CA ALA A 419 11.16 -56.96 14.16
C ALA A 419 11.11 -58.25 14.98
N ASP A 420 11.56 -58.19 16.23
CA ASP A 420 11.48 -59.32 17.18
C ASP A 420 10.02 -59.63 17.59
N GLU A 421 9.15 -58.62 17.84
CA GLU A 421 7.74 -58.83 18.08
C GLU A 421 7.02 -59.47 16.87
N ASN A 422 7.33 -59.06 15.68
CA ASN A 422 6.74 -59.62 14.47
C ASN A 422 7.19 -61.08 14.22
N ASN A 423 8.45 -61.42 14.54
CA ASN A 423 8.95 -62.79 14.48
C ASN A 423 8.27 -63.72 15.49
N TYR A 424 7.95 -63.20 16.72
CA TYR A 424 7.23 -63.95 17.73
C TYR A 424 5.76 -64.23 17.35
N VAL A 425 5.16 -63.37 16.57
CA VAL A 425 3.76 -63.51 16.07
C VAL A 425 3.69 -64.51 14.91
N GLU A 426 4.77 -64.70 14.10
CA GLU A 426 4.81 -65.71 13.05
C GLU A 426 5.06 -67.12 13.60
N GLU A 427 5.90 -67.28 14.62
CA GLU A 427 6.12 -68.61 15.28
C GLU A 427 4.86 -69.17 16.00
N VAL A 428 3.97 -68.26 16.51
CA VAL A 428 2.73 -68.69 17.17
C VAL A 428 1.62 -69.05 16.15
N LYS A 429 1.77 -68.79 14.87
CA LYS A 429 0.77 -69.13 13.84
C LYS A 429 1.00 -70.48 13.14
N GLU A 430 2.10 -71.19 13.40
CA GLU A 430 2.35 -72.50 12.80
C GLU A 430 1.81 -73.71 13.56
N GLU A 431 1.26 -73.55 14.79
CA GLU A 431 0.68 -74.66 15.55
C GLU A 431 -0.80 -74.46 15.86
N THR A 432 -1.71 -74.65 14.88
CA THR A 432 -3.02 -75.32 15.11
C THR A 432 -3.76 -75.59 13.79
N PRO A 433 -4.39 -76.79 13.64
CA PRO A 433 -4.94 -77.21 12.35
C PRO A 433 -6.42 -76.95 12.19
N VAL A 434 -6.77 -76.63 10.96
CA VAL A 434 -8.00 -76.96 10.19
C VAL A 434 -9.32 -77.11 10.98
N VAL A 435 -10.33 -76.37 10.58
CA VAL A 435 -11.66 -76.86 10.13
C VAL A 435 -12.55 -75.73 9.59
N GLU A 436 -13.04 -75.96 8.37
CA GLU A 436 -14.29 -75.69 7.69
C GLU A 436 -14.76 -74.24 7.31
N GLU A 437 -14.97 -74.16 5.98
CA GLU A 437 -15.80 -73.32 5.13
C GLU A 437 -17.04 -72.72 5.76
N VAL A 438 -17.34 -71.46 5.46
CA VAL A 438 -18.63 -70.99 4.98
C VAL A 438 -18.52 -69.62 4.24
N LYS A 439 -18.82 -69.75 2.95
CA LYS A 439 -19.46 -68.82 1.97
C LYS A 439 -19.36 -67.28 2.07
N GLU A 440 -18.93 -66.78 0.90
CA GLU A 440 -19.10 -65.42 0.31
C GLU A 440 -20.42 -64.71 0.67
N VAL A 441 -20.29 -63.38 0.95
CA VAL A 441 -21.20 -62.35 0.51
C VAL A 441 -20.39 -61.11 0.17
N LYS A 442 -20.49 -60.68 -1.12
CA LYS A 442 -19.99 -59.44 -1.64
C LYS A 442 -20.85 -58.28 -1.16
N GLU A 443 -20.28 -57.22 -0.66
CA GLU A 443 -20.90 -55.88 -0.72
C GLU A 443 -19.83 -54.82 -1.02
N GLU A 444 -20.15 -53.94 -1.98
CA GLU A 444 -19.38 -52.83 -2.50
C GLU A 444 -19.32 -51.63 -1.55
N PRO A 445 -18.29 -50.78 -1.60
CA PRO A 445 -18.19 -49.63 -0.71
C PRO A 445 -19.01 -48.41 -1.21
N LYS A 446 -19.83 -47.85 -0.33
CA LYS A 446 -20.51 -46.57 -0.51
C LYS A 446 -19.57 -45.39 -0.15
N LYS A 447 -19.59 -44.42 -1.02
CA LYS A 447 -19.06 -43.05 -0.87
C LYS A 447 -19.59 -42.40 0.40
N VAL A 448 -18.68 -41.73 1.12
CA VAL A 448 -19.00 -40.74 2.16
C VAL A 448 -18.68 -39.35 1.61
N GLU A 449 -19.73 -38.52 1.55
CA GLU A 449 -19.63 -37.09 1.22
C GLU A 449 -19.11 -36.29 2.44
N GLU A 450 -18.22 -35.35 2.18
CA GLU A 450 -17.76 -34.34 3.14
C GLU A 450 -18.90 -33.39 3.50
N VAL A 451 -19.13 -33.21 4.80
CA VAL A 451 -19.93 -32.12 5.37
C VAL A 451 -18.96 -31.08 5.93
N VAL A 452 -18.97 -29.90 5.34
CA VAL A 452 -18.25 -28.72 5.84
C VAL A 452 -19.18 -27.98 6.82
N GLU A 453 -18.83 -27.94 8.09
CA GLU A 453 -19.45 -27.08 9.09
C GLU A 453 -18.80 -25.68 9.09
N HIS A 454 -19.65 -24.67 8.85
CA HIS A 454 -19.36 -23.27 9.14
C HIS A 454 -19.39 -23.03 10.66
N VAL A 455 -18.34 -22.44 11.18
CA VAL A 455 -18.35 -21.80 12.51
C VAL A 455 -18.26 -20.29 12.31
N GLU A 456 -19.36 -19.59 12.57
CA GLU A 456 -19.41 -18.16 12.83
C GLU A 456 -18.81 -17.88 14.21
N ILE A 457 -17.95 -16.87 14.29
CA ILE A 457 -17.56 -16.24 15.56
C ILE A 457 -17.86 -14.75 15.46
N THR A 458 -18.69 -14.33 16.40
CA THR A 458 -19.11 -12.98 16.80
C THR A 458 -18.00 -11.92 16.82
#